data_5041f78ffdd0026a513996feef508680
#
_entry.id   5041f78ffdd0026a513996feef508680
#
_cell.length_a   1.000
_cell.length_b   1.000
_cell.length_c   1.000
_cell.angle_alpha   90.00
_cell.angle_beta   90.00
_cell.angle_gamma   90.00
#
_symmetry.space_group_name_H-M   'P 1'
#
loop_
_entity.id
_entity.type
_entity.pdbx_description
1 polymer ?
#
loop_
_entity_poly.entity_id
_entity_poly.type
_entity_poly.pdbx_seq_one_letter_code
_entity_poly.pdbx_strand_id
1 'polypeptide(L)'
;MKTFLALVLLEIHGAAAVRHSLQYFYTATSGMPGFPEFVYLGMLDDMQIDYYDSNIRRVIPKQDWMAETEGPECWDQQTQALIGAQHVFKTNIDVAKQRFNQTGGVHIAQVMFGCEWNDETGEVNGYEQQGYDGEDFIVLDLKTLTWIAPVPEAVTTKHKWDNNKARLAQKKNFLSRICIEELKKYVGYAKSTLQRTSRVTWPDVVS
;
A
#
# COMPACT_ATOMS: atom_id res chain seq x y z
N MET A 1 64.31 19.44 11.08
CA MET A 1 62.96 19.85 10.69
C MET A 1 62.12 18.60 10.44
N LYS A 2 61.21 18.27 11.37
CA LYS A 2 60.30 17.14 11.23
C LYS A 2 58.96 17.68 10.74
N THR A 3 58.63 17.41 9.47
CA THR A 3 57.35 17.75 8.86
C THR A 3 56.29 16.77 9.34
N PHE A 4 55.35 17.24 10.17
CA PHE A 4 54.14 16.47 10.53
C PHE A 4 53.16 16.55 9.35
N LEU A 5 52.92 15.43 8.71
CA LEU A 5 51.83 15.26 7.72
C LEU A 5 50.54 15.00 8.50
N ALA A 6 49.66 15.99 8.62
CA ALA A 6 48.33 15.79 9.17
C ALA A 6 47.43 15.12 8.12
N LEU A 7 47.09 13.83 8.33
CA LEU A 7 46.06 13.13 7.59
C LEU A 7 44.71 13.68 8.05
N VAL A 8 44.06 14.45 7.20
CA VAL A 8 42.64 14.81 7.37
C VAL A 8 41.82 13.64 6.86
N LEU A 9 41.29 12.82 7.77
CA LEU A 9 40.26 11.83 7.46
C LEU A 9 38.95 12.58 7.20
N LEU A 10 38.60 12.76 5.93
CA LEU A 10 37.24 13.14 5.55
C LEU A 10 36.34 11.93 5.81
N GLU A 11 35.61 11.94 6.91
CA GLU A 11 34.48 11.04 7.09
C GLU A 11 33.38 11.45 6.10
N ILE A 12 33.31 10.75 4.98
CA ILE A 12 32.18 10.83 4.06
C ILE A 12 31.03 10.08 4.75
N HIS A 13 30.20 10.80 5.48
CA HIS A 13 28.90 10.30 5.88
C HIS A 13 28.02 10.26 4.62
N GLY A 14 28.17 9.19 3.85
CA GLY A 14 27.24 8.88 2.80
C GLY A 14 25.89 8.61 3.47
N ALA A 15 24.93 9.52 3.32
CA ALA A 15 23.54 9.20 3.64
C ALA A 15 23.19 7.97 2.78
N ALA A 16 22.83 6.86 3.41
CA ALA A 16 22.39 5.70 2.67
C ALA A 16 21.05 6.07 1.99
N ALA A 17 20.97 5.82 0.68
CA ALA A 17 19.72 5.96 -0.07
C ALA A 17 18.58 5.24 0.66
N VAL A 18 17.52 5.95 0.98
CA VAL A 18 16.37 5.37 1.63
C VAL A 18 15.25 5.19 0.60
N ARG A 19 14.80 3.94 0.46
CA ARG A 19 13.62 3.63 -0.34
C ARG A 19 12.40 3.69 0.57
N HIS A 20 11.50 4.59 0.24
CA HIS A 20 10.21 4.73 0.89
C HIS A 20 9.11 4.03 0.09
N SER A 21 8.07 3.54 0.77
CA SER A 21 6.93 2.87 0.15
C SER A 21 5.61 3.33 0.76
N LEU A 22 4.59 3.48 -0.09
CA LEU A 22 3.20 3.66 0.31
C LEU A 22 2.40 2.49 -0.27
N GLN A 23 1.86 1.66 0.61
CA GLN A 23 1.28 0.38 0.26
C GLN A 23 -0.15 0.28 0.78
N TYR A 24 -1.02 -0.30 -0.02
CA TYR A 24 -2.42 -0.54 0.31
C TYR A 24 -2.76 -2.01 0.13
N PHE A 25 -3.38 -2.59 1.15
CA PHE A 25 -3.77 -3.99 1.17
C PHE A 25 -5.28 -4.10 1.34
N TYR A 26 -5.92 -4.82 0.44
CA TYR A 26 -7.31 -5.23 0.57
C TYR A 26 -7.36 -6.74 0.77
N THR A 27 -8.08 -7.18 1.79
CA THR A 27 -8.35 -8.60 2.03
C THR A 27 -9.85 -8.79 2.16
N ALA A 28 -10.43 -9.58 1.27
CA ALA A 28 -11.83 -9.99 1.38
C ALA A 28 -11.91 -11.49 1.63
N THR A 29 -12.84 -11.88 2.49
CA THR A 29 -13.04 -13.28 2.86
C THR A 29 -14.49 -13.67 2.69
N SER A 30 -14.73 -14.94 2.38
CA SER A 30 -16.04 -15.55 2.46
C SER A 30 -16.01 -16.80 3.31
N GLY A 31 -17.05 -17.00 4.14
CA GLY A 31 -17.17 -18.22 4.93
C GLY A 31 -16.20 -18.36 6.10
N MET A 32 -15.56 -17.28 6.56
CA MET A 32 -14.64 -17.28 7.71
C MET A 32 -15.32 -16.69 8.94
N PRO A 33 -15.83 -17.52 9.88
CA PRO A 33 -16.46 -17.03 11.09
C PRO A 33 -15.48 -16.23 11.96
N GLY A 34 -15.95 -15.10 12.50
CA GLY A 34 -15.16 -14.27 13.42
C GLY A 34 -14.13 -13.35 12.75
N PHE A 35 -13.97 -13.42 11.42
CA PHE A 35 -13.14 -12.51 10.66
C PHE A 35 -14.01 -11.54 9.83
N PRO A 36 -13.63 -10.25 9.69
CA PRO A 36 -14.39 -9.33 8.85
C PRO A 36 -14.44 -9.78 7.38
N GLU A 37 -15.59 -9.61 6.71
CA GLU A 37 -15.71 -9.93 5.28
C GLU A 37 -14.76 -9.11 4.38
N PHE A 38 -14.35 -7.93 4.85
CA PHE A 38 -13.42 -7.06 4.13
C PHE A 38 -12.57 -6.26 5.10
N VAL A 39 -11.26 -6.21 4.84
CA VAL A 39 -10.27 -5.44 5.61
C VAL A 39 -9.42 -4.63 4.63
N TYR A 40 -9.10 -3.40 5.01
CA TYR A 40 -8.15 -2.53 4.32
C TYR A 40 -7.08 -2.03 5.30
N LEU A 41 -5.84 -2.00 4.82
CA LEU A 41 -4.68 -1.44 5.52
C LEU A 41 -3.95 -0.49 4.58
N GLY A 42 -3.62 0.72 5.08
CA GLY A 42 -2.62 1.59 4.48
C GLY A 42 -1.33 1.54 5.28
N MET A 43 -0.20 1.44 4.60
CA MET A 43 1.13 1.33 5.20
C MET A 43 2.06 2.35 4.57
N LEU A 44 2.77 3.11 5.40
CA LEU A 44 3.92 3.94 5.02
C LEU A 44 5.19 3.25 5.52
N ASP A 45 6.04 2.76 4.62
CA ASP A 45 7.14 1.88 4.95
C ASP A 45 6.60 0.69 5.78
N ASP A 46 7.10 0.46 7.00
CA ASP A 46 6.60 -0.60 7.90
C ASP A 46 5.55 -0.09 8.90
N MET A 47 5.08 1.16 8.76
CA MET A 47 4.16 1.79 9.70
C MET A 47 2.73 1.81 9.15
N GLN A 48 1.78 1.23 9.89
CA GLN A 48 0.37 1.35 9.56
C GLN A 48 -0.11 2.79 9.73
N ILE A 49 -0.72 3.36 8.68
CA ILE A 49 -1.20 4.75 8.69
C ILE A 49 -2.72 4.87 8.81
N ASP A 50 -3.45 3.90 8.27
CA ASP A 50 -4.90 3.85 8.39
C ASP A 50 -5.45 2.42 8.32
N TYR A 51 -6.72 2.26 8.64
CA TYR A 51 -7.40 0.97 8.74
C TYR A 51 -8.90 1.10 8.44
N TYR A 52 -9.47 0.09 7.81
CA TYR A 52 -10.91 -0.10 7.67
C TYR A 52 -11.25 -1.59 7.75
N ASP A 53 -12.37 -1.92 8.34
CA ASP A 53 -12.99 -3.24 8.17
C ASP A 53 -14.51 -3.17 8.02
N SER A 54 -15.09 -4.27 7.55
CA SER A 54 -16.53 -4.39 7.28
C SER A 54 -17.42 -4.32 8.52
N ASN A 55 -16.87 -4.52 9.73
CA ASN A 55 -17.60 -4.42 11.00
C ASN A 55 -17.66 -2.96 11.46
N ILE A 56 -16.53 -2.25 11.40
CA ILE A 56 -16.40 -0.85 11.83
C ILE A 56 -17.02 0.09 10.79
N ARG A 57 -16.87 -0.20 9.50
CA ARG A 57 -17.42 0.53 8.34
C ARG A 57 -17.03 2.02 8.29
N ARG A 58 -15.87 2.35 8.80
CA ARG A 58 -15.25 3.67 8.68
C ARG A 58 -13.73 3.53 8.67
N VAL A 59 -13.05 4.46 8.01
CA VAL A 59 -11.59 4.57 8.06
C VAL A 59 -11.16 5.13 9.40
N ILE A 60 -10.12 4.53 9.98
CA ILE A 60 -9.52 4.94 11.24
C ILE A 60 -8.07 5.27 10.99
N PRO A 61 -7.63 6.54 11.17
CA PRO A 61 -6.22 6.87 11.17
C PRO A 61 -5.51 6.12 12.32
N LYS A 62 -4.31 5.62 12.07
CA LYS A 62 -3.48 4.87 13.03
C LYS A 62 -2.28 5.66 13.53
N GLN A 63 -2.07 6.85 13.00
CA GLN A 63 -1.04 7.77 13.42
C GLN A 63 -1.67 9.13 13.75
N ASP A 64 -1.21 9.78 14.83
CA ASP A 64 -1.74 11.08 15.24
C ASP A 64 -1.57 12.14 14.14
N TRP A 65 -0.40 12.14 13.48
CA TRP A 65 -0.14 13.06 12.37
C TRP A 65 -1.08 12.84 11.17
N MET A 66 -1.55 11.61 10.91
CA MET A 66 -2.57 11.34 9.89
C MET A 66 -3.91 11.96 10.28
N ALA A 67 -4.32 11.80 11.53
CA ALA A 67 -5.57 12.38 12.04
C ALA A 67 -5.57 13.92 12.03
N GLU A 68 -4.39 14.53 12.24
CA GLU A 68 -4.22 16.00 12.29
C GLU A 68 -4.11 16.63 10.89
N THR A 69 -3.53 15.92 9.91
CA THR A 69 -3.22 16.49 8.58
C THR A 69 -4.30 16.28 7.54
N GLU A 70 -5.06 15.19 7.66
CA GLU A 70 -6.19 14.91 6.77
C GLU A 70 -7.51 15.31 7.46
N GLY A 71 -8.27 16.19 6.82
CA GLY A 71 -9.53 16.67 7.38
C GLY A 71 -10.63 15.60 7.41
N PRO A 72 -11.71 15.81 8.21
CA PRO A 72 -12.83 14.88 8.33
C PRO A 72 -13.45 14.48 6.99
N GLU A 73 -13.52 15.43 6.05
CA GLU A 73 -14.08 15.20 4.71
C GLU A 73 -13.27 14.16 3.92
N CYS A 74 -11.95 14.16 4.07
CA CYS A 74 -11.07 13.18 3.44
C CYS A 74 -11.37 11.76 3.97
N TRP A 75 -11.52 11.62 5.29
CA TRP A 75 -11.84 10.33 5.93
C TRP A 75 -13.23 9.83 5.55
N ASP A 76 -14.21 10.72 5.40
CA ASP A 76 -15.54 10.37 4.94
C ASP A 76 -15.52 9.89 3.48
N GLN A 77 -14.81 10.60 2.59
CA GLN A 77 -14.66 10.18 1.18
C GLN A 77 -13.96 8.84 1.06
N GLN A 78 -12.86 8.61 1.80
CA GLN A 78 -12.15 7.34 1.85
C GLN A 78 -13.06 6.22 2.36
N THR A 79 -13.84 6.48 3.42
CA THR A 79 -14.81 5.53 3.97
C THR A 79 -15.83 5.11 2.91
N GLN A 80 -16.41 6.06 2.16
CA GLN A 80 -17.36 5.75 1.10
C GLN A 80 -16.73 4.93 -0.03
N ALA A 81 -15.49 5.24 -0.41
CA ALA A 81 -14.75 4.48 -1.41
C ALA A 81 -14.52 3.01 -0.96
N LEU A 82 -14.18 2.80 0.32
CA LEU A 82 -13.94 1.45 0.86
C LEU A 82 -15.24 0.66 1.06
N ILE A 83 -16.35 1.30 1.40
CA ILE A 83 -17.67 0.65 1.38
C ILE A 83 -18.00 0.16 -0.04
N GLY A 84 -17.74 0.99 -1.06
CA GLY A 84 -17.87 0.58 -2.46
C GLY A 84 -16.96 -0.59 -2.83
N ALA A 85 -15.70 -0.54 -2.43
CA ALA A 85 -14.73 -1.61 -2.64
C ALA A 85 -15.19 -2.93 -1.99
N GLN A 86 -15.65 -2.89 -0.76
CA GLN A 86 -16.20 -4.06 -0.04
C GLN A 86 -17.27 -4.78 -0.87
N HIS A 87 -18.23 -4.05 -1.46
CA HIS A 87 -19.27 -4.65 -2.30
C HIS A 87 -18.69 -5.30 -3.57
N VAL A 88 -17.74 -4.63 -4.22
CA VAL A 88 -17.05 -5.17 -5.40
C VAL A 88 -16.30 -6.47 -5.06
N PHE A 89 -15.58 -6.49 -3.95
CA PHE A 89 -14.81 -7.66 -3.53
C PHE A 89 -15.69 -8.85 -3.16
N LYS A 90 -16.81 -8.62 -2.51
CA LYS A 90 -17.81 -9.67 -2.23
C LYS A 90 -18.26 -10.32 -3.54
N THR A 91 -18.67 -9.54 -4.53
CA THR A 91 -19.06 -10.02 -5.85
C THR A 91 -17.91 -10.73 -6.56
N ASN A 92 -16.67 -10.22 -6.45
CA ASN A 92 -15.51 -10.82 -7.09
C ASN A 92 -15.19 -12.22 -6.54
N ILE A 93 -15.36 -12.45 -5.24
CA ILE A 93 -15.20 -13.79 -4.62
C ILE A 93 -16.25 -14.75 -5.22
N ASP A 94 -17.51 -14.34 -5.32
CA ASP A 94 -18.56 -15.18 -5.89
C ASP A 94 -18.26 -15.55 -7.36
N VAL A 95 -17.76 -14.60 -8.15
CA VAL A 95 -17.32 -14.85 -9.53
C VAL A 95 -16.11 -15.78 -9.58
N ALA A 96 -15.13 -15.60 -8.69
CA ALA A 96 -13.95 -16.45 -8.62
C ALA A 96 -14.33 -17.89 -8.26
N LYS A 97 -15.19 -18.09 -7.25
CA LYS A 97 -15.72 -19.43 -6.88
C LYS A 97 -16.32 -20.15 -8.09
N GLN A 98 -17.13 -19.45 -8.90
CA GLN A 98 -17.70 -20.04 -10.12
C GLN A 98 -16.64 -20.45 -11.14
N ARG A 99 -15.61 -19.62 -11.35
CA ARG A 99 -14.53 -19.89 -12.30
C ARG A 99 -13.64 -21.06 -11.89
N PHE A 100 -13.40 -21.19 -10.59
CA PHE A 100 -12.63 -22.29 -10.01
C PHE A 100 -13.47 -23.53 -9.69
N ASN A 101 -14.77 -23.56 -10.08
CA ASN A 101 -15.71 -24.65 -9.80
C ASN A 101 -15.84 -24.99 -8.31
N GLN A 102 -15.76 -23.98 -7.46
CA GLN A 102 -15.86 -24.10 -5.99
C GLN A 102 -17.31 -23.88 -5.55
N THR A 103 -17.81 -24.73 -4.64
CA THR A 103 -19.21 -24.69 -4.19
C THR A 103 -19.38 -24.24 -2.74
N GLY A 104 -18.32 -24.25 -1.93
CA GLY A 104 -18.35 -23.88 -0.52
C GLY A 104 -16.94 -23.62 -0.02
N GLY A 105 -16.80 -23.46 1.30
CA GLY A 105 -15.51 -23.28 1.94
C GLY A 105 -15.17 -21.82 2.24
N VAL A 106 -14.01 -21.64 2.86
CA VAL A 106 -13.39 -20.32 3.11
C VAL A 106 -12.60 -19.93 1.90
N HIS A 107 -12.87 -18.75 1.36
CA HIS A 107 -12.14 -18.19 0.22
C HIS A 107 -11.64 -16.80 0.53
N ILE A 108 -10.45 -16.46 0.00
CA ILE A 108 -9.76 -15.20 0.28
C ILE A 108 -9.37 -14.55 -1.05
N ALA A 109 -9.77 -13.29 -1.25
CA ALA A 109 -9.28 -12.45 -2.33
C ALA A 109 -8.43 -11.33 -1.74
N GLN A 110 -7.23 -11.14 -2.27
CA GLN A 110 -6.27 -10.16 -1.78
C GLN A 110 -5.84 -9.25 -2.91
N VAL A 111 -5.64 -7.98 -2.60
CA VAL A 111 -5.01 -7.01 -3.50
C VAL A 111 -3.96 -6.25 -2.73
N MET A 112 -2.79 -6.14 -3.32
CA MET A 112 -1.72 -5.26 -2.89
C MET A 112 -1.42 -4.30 -4.03
N PHE A 113 -1.42 -3.01 -3.74
CA PHE A 113 -1.02 -1.97 -4.69
C PHE A 113 -0.34 -0.83 -3.97
N GLY A 114 0.44 -0.06 -4.70
CA GLY A 114 1.16 1.05 -4.11
C GLY A 114 2.28 1.57 -4.97
N CYS A 115 3.16 2.32 -4.33
CA CYS A 115 4.29 2.94 -4.98
C CYS A 115 5.52 3.01 -4.07
N GLU A 116 6.67 3.17 -4.70
CA GLU A 116 7.97 3.30 -4.07
C GLU A 116 8.69 4.53 -4.61
N TRP A 117 9.50 5.15 -3.78
CA TRP A 117 10.34 6.28 -4.12
C TRP A 117 11.69 6.17 -3.43
N ASN A 118 12.77 6.29 -4.20
CA ASN A 118 14.12 6.43 -3.67
C ASN A 118 14.43 7.92 -3.53
N ASP A 119 14.75 8.37 -2.32
CA ASP A 119 14.90 9.79 -1.99
C ASP A 119 16.19 10.41 -2.53
N GLU A 120 17.24 9.60 -2.83
CA GLU A 120 18.48 10.07 -3.44
C GLU A 120 18.43 10.09 -4.97
N THR A 121 17.99 8.96 -5.58
CA THR A 121 18.01 8.83 -7.04
C THR A 121 16.79 9.46 -7.71
N GLY A 122 15.73 9.68 -6.95
CA GLY A 122 14.42 10.10 -7.47
C GLY A 122 13.68 8.98 -8.21
N GLU A 123 14.21 7.75 -8.24
CA GLU A 123 13.57 6.61 -8.89
C GLU A 123 12.21 6.34 -8.24
N VAL A 124 11.21 6.09 -9.08
CA VAL A 124 9.85 5.78 -8.65
C VAL A 124 9.38 4.49 -9.30
N ASN A 125 8.57 3.72 -8.56
CA ASN A 125 7.94 2.51 -9.04
C ASN A 125 6.51 2.45 -8.53
N GLY A 126 5.62 1.83 -9.30
CA GLY A 126 4.25 1.55 -8.90
C GLY A 126 3.90 0.11 -9.26
N TYR A 127 2.99 -0.49 -8.49
CA TYR A 127 2.60 -1.89 -8.70
C TYR A 127 1.15 -2.15 -8.25
N GLU A 128 0.54 -3.16 -8.85
CA GLU A 128 -0.72 -3.74 -8.38
C GLU A 128 -0.73 -5.24 -8.69
N GLN A 129 -1.00 -6.03 -7.66
CA GLN A 129 -1.11 -7.48 -7.73
C GLN A 129 -2.35 -7.95 -7.00
N GLN A 130 -3.05 -8.92 -7.56
CA GLN A 130 -4.22 -9.53 -6.92
C GLN A 130 -4.02 -11.04 -6.82
N GLY A 131 -4.36 -11.58 -5.67
CA GLY A 131 -4.34 -13.01 -5.36
C GLY A 131 -5.72 -13.56 -5.03
N TYR A 132 -5.86 -14.86 -5.21
CA TYR A 132 -7.03 -15.62 -4.81
C TYR A 132 -6.61 -16.94 -4.15
N ASP A 133 -7.12 -17.20 -2.96
CA ASP A 133 -6.81 -18.39 -2.14
C ASP A 133 -5.29 -18.62 -1.94
N GLY A 134 -4.51 -17.54 -1.83
CA GLY A 134 -3.07 -17.57 -1.62
C GLY A 134 -2.22 -17.65 -2.88
N GLU A 135 -2.84 -17.81 -4.05
CA GLU A 135 -2.14 -17.89 -5.34
C GLU A 135 -2.27 -16.59 -6.14
N ASP A 136 -1.28 -16.31 -6.97
CA ASP A 136 -1.31 -15.16 -7.87
C ASP A 136 -2.44 -15.29 -8.88
N PHE A 137 -3.32 -14.29 -8.95
CA PHE A 137 -4.46 -14.28 -9.87
C PHE A 137 -4.23 -13.34 -11.06
N ILE A 138 -3.87 -12.09 -10.83
CA ILE A 138 -3.62 -11.12 -11.89
C ILE A 138 -2.69 -10.00 -11.43
N VAL A 139 -1.77 -9.58 -12.29
CA VAL A 139 -0.75 -8.55 -11.99
C VAL A 139 -0.76 -7.48 -13.08
N LEU A 140 -0.64 -6.21 -12.69
CA LEU A 140 -0.53 -5.11 -13.64
C LEU A 140 0.93 -4.87 -14.04
N ASP A 141 1.24 -5.02 -15.32
CA ASP A 141 2.48 -4.51 -15.90
C ASP A 141 2.31 -3.04 -16.30
N LEU A 142 2.88 -2.15 -15.51
CA LEU A 142 2.82 -0.71 -15.77
C LEU A 142 3.65 -0.26 -16.98
N LYS A 143 4.65 -1.05 -17.41
CA LYS A 143 5.49 -0.70 -18.58
C LYS A 143 4.71 -0.86 -19.87
N THR A 144 4.03 -1.99 -20.01
CA THR A 144 3.20 -2.28 -21.19
C THR A 144 1.76 -1.78 -21.02
N LEU A 145 1.37 -1.41 -19.81
CA LEU A 145 0.01 -1.05 -19.41
C LEU A 145 -1.01 -2.14 -19.76
N THR A 146 -0.65 -3.38 -19.42
CA THR A 146 -1.47 -4.59 -19.62
C THR A 146 -1.47 -5.44 -18.37
N TRP A 147 -2.49 -6.29 -18.24
CA TRP A 147 -2.58 -7.26 -17.16
C TRP A 147 -1.90 -8.57 -17.55
N ILE A 148 -1.23 -9.20 -16.60
CA ILE A 148 -0.67 -10.55 -16.71
C ILE A 148 -1.60 -11.48 -15.94
N ALA A 149 -2.02 -12.57 -16.57
CA ALA A 149 -2.87 -13.60 -15.99
C ALA A 149 -2.03 -14.89 -15.80
N PRO A 150 -1.53 -15.18 -14.60
CA PRO A 150 -0.73 -16.38 -14.33
C PRO A 150 -1.54 -17.67 -14.43
N VAL A 151 -2.85 -17.60 -14.22
CA VAL A 151 -3.77 -18.74 -14.22
C VAL A 151 -4.86 -18.60 -15.30
N PRO A 152 -5.36 -19.73 -15.87
CA PRO A 152 -6.39 -19.70 -16.92
C PRO A 152 -7.68 -18.96 -16.49
N GLU A 153 -8.07 -19.09 -15.24
CA GLU A 153 -9.28 -18.48 -14.65
C GLU A 153 -9.22 -16.94 -14.66
N ALA A 154 -8.02 -16.36 -14.73
CA ALA A 154 -7.80 -14.91 -14.80
C ALA A 154 -7.86 -14.35 -16.23
N VAL A 155 -7.76 -15.19 -17.28
CA VAL A 155 -7.67 -14.76 -18.69
C VAL A 155 -8.85 -13.89 -19.11
N THR A 156 -10.07 -14.27 -18.74
CA THR A 156 -11.27 -13.47 -19.03
C THR A 156 -11.22 -12.10 -18.35
N THR A 157 -10.72 -12.04 -17.11
CA THR A 157 -10.51 -10.78 -16.37
C THR A 157 -9.46 -9.92 -17.07
N LYS A 158 -8.32 -10.51 -17.46
CA LYS A 158 -7.27 -9.83 -18.23
C LYS A 158 -7.86 -9.16 -19.49
N HIS A 159 -8.56 -9.91 -20.33
CA HIS A 159 -9.13 -9.36 -21.58
C HIS A 159 -10.11 -8.22 -21.29
N LYS A 160 -11.00 -8.38 -20.31
CA LYS A 160 -11.96 -7.34 -19.91
C LYS A 160 -11.25 -6.08 -19.42
N TRP A 161 -10.20 -6.21 -18.62
CA TRP A 161 -9.50 -5.08 -18.04
C TRP A 161 -8.50 -4.42 -18.99
N ASP A 162 -7.84 -5.18 -19.87
CA ASP A 162 -6.99 -4.64 -20.94
C ASP A 162 -7.78 -3.79 -21.96
N ASN A 163 -9.04 -4.14 -22.18
CA ASN A 163 -9.93 -3.39 -23.06
C ASN A 163 -10.49 -2.10 -22.42
N ASN A 164 -10.41 -1.96 -21.10
CA ASN A 164 -10.85 -0.75 -20.41
C ASN A 164 -9.71 0.28 -20.32
N LYS A 165 -9.43 0.96 -21.42
CA LYS A 165 -8.32 1.93 -21.52
C LYS A 165 -8.43 3.10 -20.55
N ALA A 166 -9.66 3.55 -20.25
CA ALA A 166 -9.89 4.63 -19.28
C ALA A 166 -9.45 4.20 -17.86
N ARG A 167 -9.83 2.97 -17.45
CA ARG A 167 -9.43 2.43 -16.14
C ARG A 167 -7.93 2.19 -16.05
N LEU A 168 -7.29 1.69 -17.12
CA LEU A 168 -5.83 1.53 -17.16
C LEU A 168 -5.11 2.88 -17.05
N ALA A 169 -5.60 3.91 -17.73
CA ALA A 169 -5.03 5.25 -17.63
C ALA A 169 -5.18 5.84 -16.22
N GLN A 170 -6.32 5.64 -15.56
CA GLN A 170 -6.52 6.05 -14.15
C GLN A 170 -5.56 5.32 -13.21
N LYS A 171 -5.39 3.99 -13.36
CA LYS A 171 -4.43 3.21 -12.57
C LYS A 171 -2.99 3.68 -12.78
N LYS A 172 -2.59 3.88 -14.03
CA LYS A 172 -1.27 4.42 -14.35
C LYS A 172 -1.04 5.78 -13.68
N ASN A 173 -1.99 6.71 -13.81
CA ASN A 173 -1.90 8.02 -13.19
C ASN A 173 -1.81 7.93 -11.66
N PHE A 174 -2.63 7.07 -11.04
CA PHE A 174 -2.57 6.86 -9.60
C PHE A 174 -1.21 6.31 -9.18
N LEU A 175 -0.79 5.17 -9.71
CA LEU A 175 0.41 4.44 -9.27
C LEU A 175 1.73 5.16 -9.58
N SER A 176 1.79 5.94 -10.68
CA SER A 176 3.03 6.62 -11.10
C SER A 176 3.11 8.10 -10.73
N ARG A 177 2.03 8.73 -10.26
CA ARG A 177 2.00 10.14 -9.91
C ARG A 177 1.33 10.41 -8.57
N ILE A 178 0.02 10.16 -8.43
CA ILE A 178 -0.74 10.52 -7.22
C ILE A 178 -0.16 9.82 -5.99
N CYS A 179 0.05 8.52 -6.05
CA CYS A 179 0.65 7.73 -4.96
C CYS A 179 2.04 8.26 -4.56
N ILE A 180 2.87 8.66 -5.55
CA ILE A 180 4.20 9.22 -5.28
C ILE A 180 4.11 10.59 -4.59
N GLU A 181 3.15 11.43 -5.00
CA GLU A 181 2.89 12.72 -4.36
C GLU A 181 2.45 12.53 -2.91
N GLU A 182 1.53 11.59 -2.66
CA GLU A 182 1.08 11.20 -1.30
C GLU A 182 2.21 10.60 -0.47
N LEU A 183 2.99 9.67 -1.04
CA LEU A 183 4.15 9.08 -0.37
C LEU A 183 5.14 10.14 0.14
N LYS A 184 5.52 11.08 -0.72
CA LYS A 184 6.43 12.18 -0.34
C LYS A 184 5.84 13.07 0.75
N LYS A 185 4.54 13.37 0.66
CA LYS A 185 3.77 14.12 1.67
C LYS A 185 3.84 13.41 3.03
N TYR A 186 3.52 12.12 3.07
CA TYR A 186 3.45 11.34 4.31
C TYR A 186 4.83 11.10 4.91
N VAL A 187 5.86 10.85 4.10
CA VAL A 187 7.26 10.79 4.58
C VAL A 187 7.66 12.11 5.25
N GLY A 188 7.25 13.25 4.68
CA GLY A 188 7.50 14.56 5.29
C GLY A 188 6.86 14.70 6.67
N TYR A 189 5.62 14.27 6.85
CA TYR A 189 4.91 14.29 8.13
C TYR A 189 5.51 13.30 9.15
N ALA A 190 5.78 12.07 8.73
CA ALA A 190 6.37 11.04 9.58
C ALA A 190 7.77 11.44 10.10
N LYS A 191 8.62 12.03 9.25
CA LYS A 191 9.96 12.53 9.66
C LYS A 191 9.85 13.52 10.83
N SER A 192 8.89 14.43 10.81
CA SER A 192 8.70 15.41 11.90
C SER A 192 8.30 14.75 13.22
N THR A 193 7.55 13.65 13.16
CA THR A 193 7.11 12.88 14.33
C THR A 193 8.24 11.99 14.85
N LEU A 194 8.98 11.29 13.98
CA LEU A 194 10.11 10.46 14.35
C LEU A 194 11.25 11.29 14.97
N GLN A 195 11.50 12.49 14.46
CA GLN A 195 12.47 13.41 15.05
C GLN A 195 12.04 13.93 16.44
N ARG A 196 10.75 14.03 16.71
CA ARG A 196 10.23 14.38 18.05
C ARG A 196 10.40 13.24 19.04
N THR A 197 10.09 12.00 18.63
CA THR A 197 10.22 10.82 19.49
C THR A 197 11.67 10.45 19.79
N SER A 198 12.59 10.64 18.85
CA SER A 198 14.04 10.41 19.11
C SER A 198 14.70 11.43 20.05
N ARG A 199 14.04 12.56 20.32
CA ARG A 199 14.49 13.56 21.32
C ARG A 199 14.00 13.26 22.74
N VAL A 200 13.09 12.32 22.92
CA VAL A 200 12.70 11.82 24.24
C VAL A 200 13.74 10.77 24.64
N THR A 201 14.87 11.26 25.15
CA THR A 201 15.84 10.42 25.86
C THR A 201 15.14 9.82 27.07
N TRP A 202 15.14 8.51 27.18
CA TRP A 202 14.76 7.84 28.42
C TRP A 202 15.62 8.41 29.56
N PRO A 203 15.02 8.86 30.68
CA PRO A 203 15.83 9.18 31.83
C PRO A 203 16.59 7.92 32.23
N ASP A 204 17.91 8.06 32.40
CA ASP A 204 18.79 7.01 32.89
C ASP A 204 18.17 6.39 34.14
N VAL A 205 17.71 5.16 34.06
CA VAL A 205 17.42 4.34 35.22
C VAL A 205 18.79 3.85 35.70
N VAL A 206 19.47 4.68 36.44
CA VAL A 206 20.67 4.32 37.17
C VAL A 206 20.28 3.97 38.60
N SER A 207 20.70 2.76 38.96
CA SER A 207 20.88 2.15 40.31
C SER A 207 19.67 1.75 41.08
#